data_5f5e11cd9e9e8fe6905941f6e278a93a
#
_entry.id   5f5e11cd9e9e8fe6905941f6e278a93a
#
_cell.length_a   1.000
_cell.length_b   1.000
_cell.length_c   1.000
_cell.angle_alpha   90.00
_cell.angle_beta   90.00
_cell.angle_gamma   90.00
#
_symmetry.space_group_name_H-M   'P 1'
#
loop_
_entity.id
_entity.type
_entity.pdbx_description
1 polymer ?
#
loop_
_entity_poly.entity_id
_entity_poly.type
_entity_poly.pdbx_seq_one_letter_code
_entity_poly.pdbx_strand_id
1 'polypeptide(L)'
;MDFNGSHILSIDQFDRSDIDQLFSIANDLEPFSLRKKVTRVLEGAILGNMFFEPSTRTRISFGAAFNMLGGAVRETSEVGSSSLVKGESLIDTAKVLSSYSAVSYTHLTLPTIYSV
;
A
#
# COMPACT_ATOMS: atom_id res chain seq x y z
N MET A 1 -12.31 -13.18 -9.35
CA MET A 1 -10.89 -12.82 -9.53
C MET A 1 -10.05 -13.45 -8.44
N ASP A 2 -8.94 -14.02 -8.79
CA ASP A 2 -7.95 -14.44 -7.80
C ASP A 2 -7.02 -13.27 -7.50
N PHE A 3 -7.07 -12.76 -6.29
CA PHE A 3 -6.24 -11.61 -5.88
C PHE A 3 -4.79 -12.00 -5.59
N ASN A 4 -4.50 -13.27 -5.42
CA ASN A 4 -3.16 -13.72 -5.08
C ASN A 4 -2.17 -13.40 -6.20
N GLY A 5 -1.15 -12.62 -5.89
CA GLY A 5 -0.16 -12.19 -6.86
C GLY A 5 -0.62 -11.13 -7.85
N SER A 6 -1.84 -10.62 -7.72
CA SER A 6 -2.36 -9.59 -8.61
C SER A 6 -1.89 -8.21 -8.22
N HIS A 7 -1.66 -7.36 -9.23
CA HIS A 7 -1.43 -5.94 -9.02
C HIS A 7 -2.76 -5.19 -9.12
N ILE A 8 -3.00 -4.29 -8.17
CA ILE A 8 -4.20 -3.45 -8.16
C ILE A 8 -3.80 -2.09 -8.70
N LEU A 9 -4.24 -1.80 -9.92
CA LEU A 9 -3.82 -0.61 -10.66
C LEU A 9 -4.96 0.34 -10.97
N SER A 10 -6.18 -0.17 -11.10
CA SER A 10 -7.34 0.63 -11.47
C SER A 10 -8.61 -0.07 -11.01
N ILE A 11 -9.63 0.72 -10.69
CA ILE A 11 -10.97 0.19 -10.38
C ILE A 11 -11.57 -0.57 -11.56
N ASP A 12 -11.16 -0.25 -12.79
CA ASP A 12 -11.70 -0.86 -13.99
C ASP A 12 -11.37 -2.36 -14.13
N GLN A 13 -10.38 -2.85 -13.37
CA GLN A 13 -10.04 -4.27 -13.39
C GLN A 13 -10.99 -5.16 -12.57
N PHE A 14 -11.91 -4.54 -11.82
CA PHE A 14 -12.83 -5.27 -10.93
C PHE A 14 -14.25 -5.25 -11.47
N ASP A 15 -14.94 -6.38 -11.36
CA ASP A 15 -16.39 -6.44 -11.52
C ASP A 15 -17.07 -6.37 -10.14
N ARG A 16 -18.40 -6.42 -10.14
CA ARG A 16 -19.20 -6.36 -8.91
C ARG A 16 -18.87 -7.50 -7.96
N SER A 17 -18.67 -8.68 -8.49
CA SER A 17 -18.33 -9.88 -7.74
C SER A 17 -16.99 -9.75 -7.03
N ASP A 18 -15.99 -9.15 -7.68
CA ASP A 18 -14.69 -8.89 -7.08
C ASP A 18 -14.80 -7.93 -5.90
N ILE A 19 -15.58 -6.87 -6.04
CA ILE A 19 -15.80 -5.88 -4.97
C ILE A 19 -16.52 -6.53 -3.79
N ASP A 20 -17.54 -7.33 -4.04
CA ASP A 20 -18.25 -8.05 -2.99
C ASP A 20 -17.32 -9.01 -2.24
N GLN A 21 -16.40 -9.66 -2.94
CA GLN A 21 -15.38 -10.52 -2.35
C GLN A 21 -14.44 -9.71 -1.42
N LEU A 22 -14.02 -8.53 -1.85
CA LEU A 22 -13.18 -7.65 -1.02
C LEU A 22 -13.91 -7.21 0.24
N PHE A 23 -15.18 -6.86 0.14
CA PHE A 23 -15.97 -6.48 1.31
C PHE A 23 -16.15 -7.64 2.28
N SER A 24 -16.34 -8.86 1.76
CA SER A 24 -16.42 -10.05 2.60
C SER A 24 -15.12 -10.29 3.38
N ILE A 25 -13.98 -10.15 2.71
CA ILE A 25 -12.67 -10.27 3.35
C ILE A 25 -12.48 -9.17 4.40
N ALA A 26 -12.87 -7.94 4.09
CA ALA A 26 -12.76 -6.83 5.02
C ALA A 26 -13.60 -7.09 6.29
N ASN A 27 -14.80 -7.63 6.16
CA ASN A 27 -15.62 -8.00 7.31
C ASN A 27 -14.96 -9.08 8.16
N ASP A 28 -14.33 -10.07 7.54
CA ASP A 28 -13.62 -11.13 8.25
C ASP A 28 -12.39 -10.61 9.00
N LEU A 29 -11.79 -9.51 8.52
CA LEU A 29 -10.61 -8.91 9.12
C LEU A 29 -10.95 -7.89 10.24
N GLU A 30 -12.20 -7.52 10.41
CA GLU A 30 -12.61 -6.54 11.42
C GLU A 30 -12.12 -6.87 12.83
N PRO A 31 -12.20 -8.11 13.33
CA PRO A 31 -11.72 -8.44 14.67
C PRO A 31 -10.23 -8.12 14.88
N PHE A 32 -9.42 -8.23 13.84
CA PHE A 32 -7.99 -7.89 13.91
C PHE A 32 -7.78 -6.38 13.96
N SER A 33 -8.56 -5.63 13.20
CA SER A 33 -8.57 -4.16 13.23
C SER A 33 -8.98 -3.63 14.59
N LEU A 34 -9.94 -4.26 15.24
CA LEU A 34 -10.41 -3.90 16.57
C LEU A 34 -9.54 -4.47 17.70
N ARG A 35 -8.48 -5.15 17.38
CA ARG A 35 -7.54 -5.78 18.31
C ARG A 35 -8.18 -6.85 19.22
N LYS A 36 -9.29 -7.43 18.76
CA LYS A 36 -9.94 -8.57 19.45
C LYS A 36 -9.23 -9.87 19.16
N LYS A 37 -8.54 -9.95 18.02
CA LYS A 37 -7.72 -11.08 17.60
C LYS A 37 -6.37 -10.57 17.11
N VAL A 38 -5.36 -11.42 17.22
CA VAL A 38 -4.01 -11.14 16.75
C VAL A 38 -3.61 -12.20 15.74
N THR A 39 -2.90 -11.79 14.71
CA THR A 39 -2.38 -12.70 13.69
C THR A 39 -1.00 -12.26 13.23
N ARG A 40 -0.23 -13.20 12.72
CA ARG A 40 1.08 -12.96 12.12
C ARG A 40 1.14 -13.51 10.69
N VAL A 41 0.00 -13.53 10.02
CA VAL A 41 -0.08 -14.11 8.67
C VAL A 41 0.88 -13.46 7.68
N LEU A 42 1.26 -12.20 7.89
CA LEU A 42 2.23 -11.48 7.08
C LEU A 42 3.62 -11.38 7.72
N GLU A 43 3.91 -12.23 8.72
CA GLU A 43 5.24 -12.23 9.34
C GLU A 43 6.32 -12.49 8.28
N GLY A 44 7.35 -11.65 8.28
CA GLY A 44 8.42 -11.71 7.29
C GLY A 44 8.16 -10.91 6.01
N ALA A 45 6.93 -10.45 5.78
CA ALA A 45 6.62 -9.60 4.64
C ALA A 45 6.89 -8.13 4.94
N ILE A 46 7.27 -7.38 3.92
CA ILE A 46 7.55 -5.95 4.02
C ILE A 46 6.65 -5.21 3.04
N LEU A 47 5.92 -4.22 3.53
CA LEU A 47 5.18 -3.28 2.71
C LEU A 47 6.08 -2.10 2.35
N GLY A 48 6.30 -1.86 1.07
CA GLY A 48 6.89 -0.63 0.58
C GLY A 48 5.82 0.43 0.39
N ASN A 49 5.78 1.40 1.29
CA ASN A 49 4.72 2.42 1.35
C ASN A 49 5.26 3.75 0.82
N MET A 50 4.92 4.08 -0.44
CA MET A 50 5.47 5.24 -1.13
C MET A 50 4.44 6.37 -1.17
N PHE A 51 4.74 7.47 -0.48
CA PHE A 51 3.91 8.66 -0.46
C PHE A 51 4.75 9.88 -0.81
N PHE A 52 4.43 10.52 -1.93
CA PHE A 52 5.17 11.66 -2.45
C PHE A 52 4.50 13.00 -2.14
N GLU A 53 3.42 12.96 -1.35
CA GLU A 53 2.75 14.15 -0.86
C GLU A 53 2.14 13.87 0.52
N PRO A 54 1.79 14.91 1.28
CA PRO A 54 1.17 14.72 2.59
C PRO A 54 -0.18 14.00 2.46
N SER A 55 -0.26 12.82 3.02
CA SER A 55 -1.50 12.03 3.09
C SER A 55 -1.46 11.20 4.36
N THR A 56 -1.61 11.88 5.49
CA THR A 56 -1.40 11.27 6.80
C THR A 56 -2.31 10.07 7.06
N ARG A 57 -3.60 10.22 6.78
CA ARG A 57 -4.57 9.15 7.09
C ARG A 57 -4.32 7.90 6.25
N THR A 58 -4.14 8.07 4.96
CA THR A 58 -3.91 6.94 4.05
C THR A 58 -2.59 6.25 4.37
N ARG A 59 -1.52 7.02 4.54
CA ARG A 59 -0.21 6.49 4.89
C ARG A 59 -0.24 5.67 6.17
N ILE A 60 -0.81 6.22 7.22
CA ILE A 60 -0.87 5.57 8.52
C ILE A 60 -1.81 4.36 8.49
N SER A 61 -2.95 4.45 7.83
CA SER A 61 -3.91 3.35 7.82
C SER A 61 -3.40 2.12 7.05
N PHE A 62 -2.76 2.32 5.90
CA PHE A 62 -2.15 1.20 5.17
C PHE A 62 -1.00 0.58 5.96
N GLY A 63 -0.13 1.41 6.54
CA GLY A 63 0.97 0.92 7.36
C GLY A 63 0.48 0.16 8.60
N ALA A 64 -0.50 0.72 9.31
CA ALA A 64 -1.07 0.09 10.49
C ALA A 64 -1.76 -1.24 10.15
N ALA A 65 -2.50 -1.29 9.06
CA ALA A 65 -3.16 -2.52 8.62
C ALA A 65 -2.15 -3.64 8.36
N PHE A 66 -1.05 -3.32 7.68
CA PHE A 66 -0.01 -4.29 7.40
C PHE A 66 0.69 -4.77 8.68
N ASN A 67 0.96 -3.85 9.61
CA ASN A 67 1.51 -4.18 10.91
C ASN A 67 0.56 -5.07 11.73
N MET A 68 -0.74 -4.80 11.69
CA MET A 68 -1.73 -5.60 12.42
C MET A 68 -1.82 -7.04 11.91
N LEU A 69 -1.43 -7.27 10.66
CA LEU A 69 -1.34 -8.61 10.08
C LEU A 69 0.02 -9.28 10.29
N GLY A 70 0.92 -8.63 11.01
CA GLY A 70 2.22 -9.16 11.38
C GLY A 70 3.38 -8.74 10.49
N GLY A 71 3.16 -7.93 9.49
CA GLY A 71 4.19 -7.47 8.57
C GLY A 71 4.93 -6.23 9.06
N ALA A 72 5.99 -5.88 8.35
CA ALA A 72 6.78 -4.68 8.57
C ALA A 72 6.55 -3.67 7.45
N VAL A 73 6.83 -2.39 7.72
CA VAL A 73 6.59 -1.30 6.77
C VAL A 73 7.90 -0.53 6.54
N ARG A 74 8.16 -0.21 5.26
CA ARG A 74 9.19 0.72 4.84
C ARG A 74 8.52 1.87 4.11
N GLU A 75 8.81 3.10 4.51
CA GLU A 75 8.15 4.27 3.95
C GLU A 75 9.13 5.20 3.25
N THR A 76 8.62 5.83 2.16
CA THR A 76 9.21 7.01 1.56
C THR A 76 8.09 8.05 1.50
N SER A 77 8.13 9.02 2.39
CA SER A 77 7.01 9.94 2.59
C SER A 77 7.31 11.40 2.29
N GLU A 78 8.58 11.75 2.14
CA GLU A 78 8.97 13.15 1.93
C GLU A 78 9.81 13.27 0.66
N VAL A 79 9.33 14.06 -0.29
CA VAL A 79 10.08 14.36 -1.52
C VAL A 79 11.38 15.11 -1.19
N GLY A 80 11.34 16.01 -0.21
CA GLY A 80 12.50 16.81 0.18
C GLY A 80 13.65 16.03 0.81
N SER A 81 13.37 14.85 1.37
CA SER A 81 14.37 13.99 2.03
C SER A 81 14.66 12.71 1.27
N SER A 82 14.01 12.52 0.12
CA SER A 82 14.14 11.32 -0.70
C SER A 82 15.26 11.44 -1.73
N SER A 83 15.61 10.33 -2.35
CA SER A 83 16.56 10.26 -3.45
C SER A 83 16.16 11.13 -4.65
N LEU A 84 14.89 11.50 -4.78
CA LEU A 84 14.41 12.37 -5.85
C LEU A 84 15.10 13.75 -5.81
N VAL A 85 15.35 14.27 -4.60
CA VAL A 85 16.08 15.52 -4.44
C VAL A 85 17.54 15.40 -4.88
N LYS A 86 18.08 14.21 -4.82
CA LYS A 86 19.45 13.88 -5.26
C LYS A 86 19.54 13.57 -6.74
N GLY A 87 18.43 13.70 -7.48
CA GLY A 87 18.39 13.43 -8.91
C GLY A 87 17.98 12.02 -9.30
N GLU A 88 17.62 11.17 -8.34
CA GLU A 88 17.10 9.85 -8.64
C GLU A 88 15.70 9.96 -9.23
N SER A 89 15.40 9.19 -10.29
CA SER A 89 14.08 9.19 -10.90
C SER A 89 13.07 8.45 -10.02
N LEU A 90 11.78 8.79 -10.21
CA LEU A 90 10.70 8.07 -9.54
C LEU A 90 10.71 6.57 -9.87
N ILE A 91 11.03 6.23 -11.11
CA ILE A 91 11.14 4.83 -11.55
C ILE A 91 12.26 4.12 -10.80
N ASP A 92 13.41 4.75 -10.65
CA ASP A 92 14.56 4.17 -9.95
C ASP A 92 14.25 3.99 -8.46
N THR A 93 13.61 4.98 -7.84
CA THR A 93 13.16 4.89 -6.45
C THR A 93 12.19 3.72 -6.26
N ALA A 94 11.24 3.55 -7.16
CA ALA A 94 10.28 2.45 -7.13
C ALA A 94 10.99 1.10 -7.26
N LYS A 95 11.98 0.99 -8.14
CA LYS A 95 12.75 -0.24 -8.31
C LYS A 95 13.53 -0.61 -7.06
N VAL A 96 14.17 0.38 -6.42
CA VAL A 96 14.91 0.14 -5.18
C VAL A 96 13.96 -0.35 -4.08
N LEU A 97 12.84 0.32 -3.89
CA LEU A 97 11.87 -0.08 -2.88
C LEU A 97 11.29 -1.47 -3.15
N SER A 98 10.98 -1.77 -4.41
CA SER A 98 10.45 -3.07 -4.82
C SER A 98 11.41 -4.22 -4.55
N SER A 99 12.72 -3.99 -4.66
CA SER A 99 13.71 -5.03 -4.42
C SER A 99 13.80 -5.46 -2.95
N TYR A 100 13.32 -4.61 -2.03
CA TYR A 100 13.31 -4.89 -0.59
C TYR A 100 11.92 -5.20 -0.04
N SER A 101 10.88 -5.15 -0.86
CA SER A 101 9.49 -5.23 -0.40
C SER A 101 8.74 -6.35 -1.09
N ALA A 102 7.94 -7.10 -0.33
CA ALA A 102 7.05 -8.11 -0.90
C ALA A 102 5.80 -7.47 -1.54
N VAL A 103 5.35 -6.36 -0.98
CA VAL A 103 4.18 -5.61 -1.44
C VAL A 103 4.56 -4.14 -1.47
N SER A 104 4.07 -3.40 -2.45
CA SER A 104 4.23 -1.95 -2.46
C SER A 104 2.88 -1.26 -2.61
N TYR A 105 2.75 -0.13 -1.96
CA TYR A 105 1.66 0.81 -2.14
C TYR A 105 2.23 2.16 -2.52
N THR A 106 1.70 2.74 -3.58
CA THR A 106 2.18 4.04 -4.07
C THR A 106 1.02 5.02 -4.07
N HIS A 107 1.21 6.16 -3.40
CA HIS A 107 0.29 7.27 -3.41
C HIS A 107 1.00 8.48 -4.02
N LEU A 108 0.51 8.92 -5.16
CA LEU A 108 1.08 10.03 -5.91
C LEU A 108 -0.07 10.88 -6.44
N THR A 109 -0.15 12.13 -6.01
CA THR A 109 -1.11 13.06 -6.59
C THR A 109 -0.53 13.65 -7.86
N LEU A 110 -1.26 13.48 -8.93
CA LEU A 110 -0.97 14.18 -10.18
C LEU A 110 -1.49 15.62 -10.09
N PRO A 111 -0.88 16.55 -10.83
CA PRO A 111 -1.43 17.90 -10.96
C PRO A 111 -2.89 17.85 -11.37
N THR A 112 -3.72 18.77 -10.90
CA THR A 112 -5.15 18.78 -11.18
C THR A 112 -5.51 18.76 -12.65
N ILE A 113 -4.62 19.23 -13.50
CA ILE A 113 -4.81 19.18 -14.93
C ILE A 113 -4.84 17.75 -15.48
N TYR A 114 -4.32 16.77 -14.74
CA TYR A 114 -4.33 15.36 -15.08
C TYR A 114 -5.31 14.56 -14.22
N SER A 115 -5.87 15.16 -13.21
CA SER A 115 -6.85 14.53 -12.33
C SER A 115 -8.22 14.70 -12.95
N VAL A 116 -8.66 13.74 -13.63
CA VAL A 116 -9.94 13.83 -14.32
C VAL A 116 -11.01 13.10 -13.56
#